data_25dad26af704c8e4b3c9502f50c62779
#
_entry.id   25dad26af704c8e4b3c9502f50c62779
#
_cell.length_a   1.000
_cell.length_b   1.000
_cell.length_c   1.000
_cell.angle_alpha   90.00
_cell.angle_beta   90.00
_cell.angle_gamma   90.00
#
_symmetry.space_group_name_H-M   'P 1'
#
loop_
_entity.id
_entity.type
_entity.pdbx_description
1 polymer ?
#
loop_
_entity_poly.entity_id
_entity_poly.type
_entity_poly.pdbx_seq_one_letter_code
_entity_poly.pdbx_strand_id
1 'polypeptide(L)'
;MKKQTNNPHLTAKERTSISFPTRWLRQNNLLQGEILDFGCGYGFDTDQLKAEGYNIIGYDNYYRPEYPTQRFDTIICNYVLNVLEPEEQAEVLMSVSELIKPTGTAYFTVRRDLKYEGFRTHFIHKQPTYQCNVILPYKSLFLNENCEIYEYRHFNRTDYKKEYDPSQGCPFCGLTPKVEILSETATAVAFFDGYPVSQGHTLIIPKRHVSNYFELTTHEQRALWLLTNRCKKILEDRFHPDGFNVGINVNEAAGQSVFHVHIHLIPRYKGDVENPKGGVRGVIPGKQKY
;
A
#
# COMPACT_ATOMS: atom_id res chain seq x y z
N MET A 1 5.98 -17.29 24.25
CA MET A 1 4.51 -17.36 24.05
C MET A 1 4.27 -17.79 22.60
N LYS A 2 3.40 -18.76 22.34
CA LYS A 2 3.02 -19.09 20.94
C LYS A 2 2.30 -17.89 20.33
N LYS A 3 2.71 -17.44 19.13
CA LYS A 3 2.04 -16.37 18.40
C LYS A 3 0.59 -16.84 18.13
N GLN A 4 -0.39 -16.04 18.51
CA GLN A 4 -1.80 -16.34 18.24
C GLN A 4 -2.03 -16.15 16.73
N THR A 5 -2.65 -17.12 16.06
CA THR A 5 -2.95 -17.02 14.62
C THR A 5 -4.30 -16.32 14.45
N ASN A 6 -4.31 -15.23 13.70
CA ASN A 6 -5.53 -14.52 13.35
C ASN A 6 -6.37 -15.31 12.33
N ASN A 7 -7.69 -15.28 12.47
CA ASN A 7 -8.63 -15.91 11.52
C ASN A 7 -9.65 -14.87 11.04
N PRO A 8 -9.23 -13.88 10.22
CA PRO A 8 -10.08 -12.77 9.82
C PRO A 8 -11.32 -13.20 9.03
N HIS A 9 -11.24 -14.29 8.24
CA HIS A 9 -12.36 -14.83 7.48
C HIS A 9 -13.59 -15.19 8.34
N LEU A 10 -13.37 -15.58 9.60
CA LEU A 10 -14.46 -15.89 10.54
C LEU A 10 -15.29 -14.67 10.93
N THR A 11 -14.82 -13.46 10.62
CA THR A 11 -15.56 -12.21 10.90
C THR A 11 -16.48 -11.79 9.76
N ALA A 12 -16.43 -12.47 8.61
CA ALA A 12 -17.33 -12.26 7.49
C ALA A 12 -18.79 -12.49 7.92
N LYS A 13 -19.67 -11.60 7.48
CA LYS A 13 -21.10 -11.66 7.83
C LYS A 13 -21.93 -12.09 6.62
N GLU A 14 -22.81 -13.07 6.81
CA GLU A 14 -23.91 -13.27 5.88
C GLU A 14 -24.83 -12.05 5.90
N ARG A 15 -25.23 -11.59 4.72
CA ARG A 15 -26.05 -10.38 4.55
C ARG A 15 -27.32 -10.73 3.79
N THR A 16 -28.38 -10.01 4.10
CA THR A 16 -29.66 -10.02 3.39
C THR A 16 -29.93 -8.70 2.67
N SER A 17 -29.06 -7.71 2.85
CA SER A 17 -29.14 -6.40 2.21
C SER A 17 -27.72 -5.85 1.97
N ILE A 18 -27.59 -4.98 0.97
CA ILE A 18 -26.34 -4.26 0.67
C ILE A 18 -25.84 -3.53 1.92
N SER A 19 -24.54 -3.63 2.19
CA SER A 19 -23.88 -2.98 3.31
C SER A 19 -24.08 -1.45 3.28
N PHE A 20 -24.05 -0.83 4.45
CA PHE A 20 -24.17 0.62 4.53
C PHE A 20 -23.14 1.36 3.68
N PRO A 21 -21.82 1.03 3.74
CA PRO A 21 -20.82 1.74 2.94
C PRO A 21 -21.09 1.63 1.44
N THR A 22 -21.33 0.43 0.96
CA THR A 22 -21.61 0.19 -0.47
C THR A 22 -22.85 0.94 -0.95
N ARG A 23 -23.92 0.95 -0.14
CA ARG A 23 -25.14 1.74 -0.42
C ARG A 23 -24.86 3.23 -0.43
N TRP A 24 -24.06 3.74 0.53
CA TRP A 24 -23.67 5.14 0.60
C TRP A 24 -22.84 5.56 -0.63
N LEU A 25 -21.82 4.77 -1.01
CA LEU A 25 -21.01 5.01 -2.21
C LEU A 25 -21.88 5.04 -3.49
N ARG A 26 -22.82 4.10 -3.60
CA ARG A 26 -23.77 4.04 -4.72
C ARG A 26 -24.66 5.29 -4.78
N GLN A 27 -25.26 5.71 -3.66
CA GLN A 27 -26.12 6.89 -3.57
C GLN A 27 -25.38 8.20 -3.91
N ASN A 28 -24.07 8.25 -3.68
CA ASN A 28 -23.23 9.40 -4.02
C ASN A 28 -22.57 9.29 -5.42
N ASN A 29 -22.99 8.32 -6.24
CA ASN A 29 -22.46 8.07 -7.58
C ASN A 29 -20.94 7.88 -7.63
N LEU A 30 -20.35 7.23 -6.61
CA LEU A 30 -18.91 7.01 -6.50
C LEU A 30 -18.45 5.66 -7.05
N LEU A 31 -19.37 4.77 -7.43
CA LEU A 31 -19.08 3.48 -8.04
C LEU A 31 -19.07 3.63 -9.57
N GLN A 32 -17.87 3.72 -10.17
CA GLN A 32 -17.69 4.03 -11.58
C GLN A 32 -16.78 3.03 -12.28
N GLY A 33 -17.02 2.77 -13.57
CA GLY A 33 -16.16 1.95 -14.42
C GLY A 33 -16.07 0.49 -14.00
N GLU A 34 -14.89 -0.10 -14.12
CA GLU A 34 -14.57 -1.44 -13.65
C GLU A 34 -14.32 -1.42 -12.14
N ILE A 35 -15.10 -2.20 -11.39
CA ILE A 35 -15.12 -2.15 -9.93
C ILE A 35 -14.58 -3.45 -9.35
N LEU A 36 -13.76 -3.34 -8.30
CA LEU A 36 -13.34 -4.46 -7.45
C LEU A 36 -13.90 -4.27 -6.04
N ASP A 37 -14.56 -5.30 -5.51
CA ASP A 37 -14.87 -5.44 -4.09
C ASP A 37 -13.77 -6.28 -3.44
N PHE A 38 -12.80 -5.59 -2.80
CA PHE A 38 -11.62 -6.21 -2.19
C PHE A 38 -11.91 -6.59 -0.73
N GLY A 39 -11.88 -7.87 -0.42
CA GLY A 39 -12.32 -8.44 0.85
C GLY A 39 -13.83 -8.57 0.92
N CYS A 40 -14.44 -9.03 -0.17
CA CYS A 40 -15.90 -9.11 -0.34
C CYS A 40 -16.59 -10.15 0.58
N GLY A 41 -15.83 -10.97 1.31
CA GLY A 41 -16.37 -12.08 2.10
C GLY A 41 -17.21 -13.02 1.24
N TYR A 42 -18.44 -13.32 1.67
CA TYR A 42 -19.36 -14.16 0.89
C TYR A 42 -19.82 -13.54 -0.45
N GLY A 43 -19.55 -12.23 -0.68
CA GLY A 43 -19.78 -11.55 -1.95
C GLY A 43 -21.20 -11.01 -2.14
N PHE A 44 -22.00 -10.86 -1.10
CA PHE A 44 -23.39 -10.37 -1.23
C PHE A 44 -23.45 -8.99 -1.91
N ASP A 45 -22.62 -8.03 -1.49
CA ASP A 45 -22.61 -6.66 -2.07
C ASP A 45 -22.20 -6.72 -3.55
N THR A 46 -21.17 -7.52 -3.88
CA THR A 46 -20.71 -7.76 -5.25
C THR A 46 -21.84 -8.31 -6.14
N ASP A 47 -22.53 -9.37 -5.68
CA ASP A 47 -23.54 -10.05 -6.48
C ASP A 47 -24.77 -9.17 -6.70
N GLN A 48 -25.17 -8.38 -5.70
CA GLN A 48 -26.28 -7.42 -5.82
C GLN A 48 -25.93 -6.27 -6.78
N LEU A 49 -24.75 -5.66 -6.68
CA LEU A 49 -24.32 -4.61 -7.62
C LEU A 49 -24.21 -5.17 -9.05
N LYS A 50 -23.74 -6.40 -9.22
CA LYS A 50 -23.68 -7.05 -10.52
C LYS A 50 -25.08 -7.26 -11.11
N ALA A 51 -26.06 -7.67 -10.29
CA ALA A 51 -27.46 -7.80 -10.70
C ALA A 51 -28.11 -6.45 -11.07
N GLU A 52 -27.64 -5.34 -10.47
CA GLU A 52 -28.04 -3.97 -10.80
C GLU A 52 -27.32 -3.41 -12.07
N GLY A 53 -26.44 -4.19 -12.72
CA GLY A 53 -25.77 -3.82 -13.96
C GLY A 53 -24.40 -3.15 -13.79
N TYR A 54 -23.81 -3.14 -12.60
CA TYR A 54 -22.42 -2.66 -12.39
C TYR A 54 -21.42 -3.68 -12.95
N ASN A 55 -20.33 -3.19 -13.56
CA ASN A 55 -19.20 -4.01 -13.97
C ASN A 55 -18.29 -4.24 -12.74
N ILE A 56 -18.61 -5.24 -11.94
CA ILE A 56 -17.97 -5.52 -10.66
C ILE A 56 -17.55 -6.98 -10.53
N ILE A 57 -16.38 -7.20 -9.94
CA ILE A 57 -15.93 -8.50 -9.44
C ILE A 57 -15.60 -8.42 -7.96
N GLY A 58 -15.69 -9.55 -7.25
CA GLY A 58 -15.31 -9.66 -5.84
C GLY A 58 -14.07 -10.52 -5.67
N TYR A 59 -13.16 -10.08 -4.80
CA TYR A 59 -12.03 -10.85 -4.34
C TYR A 59 -12.07 -10.98 -2.82
N ASP A 60 -11.84 -12.18 -2.31
CA ASP A 60 -11.63 -12.45 -0.89
C ASP A 60 -10.67 -13.63 -0.75
N ASN A 61 -9.63 -13.47 0.05
CA ASN A 61 -8.56 -14.46 0.20
C ASN A 61 -9.04 -15.86 0.63
N TYR A 62 -10.22 -15.96 1.23
CA TYR A 62 -10.80 -17.22 1.73
C TYR A 62 -12.01 -17.68 0.92
N TYR A 63 -12.97 -16.78 0.65
CA TYR A 63 -14.25 -17.13 0.04
C TYR A 63 -14.27 -17.00 -1.50
N ARG A 64 -13.45 -16.11 -2.06
CA ARG A 64 -13.31 -15.84 -3.51
C ARG A 64 -11.83 -15.61 -3.87
N PRO A 65 -10.98 -16.67 -3.80
CA PRO A 65 -9.52 -16.54 -3.76
C PRO A 65 -8.85 -16.25 -5.12
N GLU A 66 -9.61 -16.08 -6.19
CA GLU A 66 -9.07 -15.72 -7.49
C GLU A 66 -8.56 -14.28 -7.48
N TYR A 67 -7.24 -14.12 -7.29
CA TYR A 67 -6.62 -12.79 -7.25
C TYR A 67 -6.71 -12.11 -8.61
N PRO A 68 -7.26 -10.88 -8.70
CA PRO A 68 -7.43 -10.18 -9.96
C PRO A 68 -6.07 -9.78 -10.55
N THR A 69 -5.95 -9.89 -11.89
CA THR A 69 -4.73 -9.51 -12.63
C THR A 69 -4.85 -8.18 -13.37
N GLN A 70 -6.08 -7.65 -13.47
CA GLN A 70 -6.36 -6.36 -14.10
C GLN A 70 -6.40 -5.23 -13.08
N ARG A 71 -6.34 -3.98 -13.56
CA ARG A 71 -6.53 -2.78 -12.75
C ARG A 71 -7.95 -2.24 -12.90
N PHE A 72 -8.45 -1.58 -11.85
CA PHE A 72 -9.82 -1.12 -11.71
C PHE A 72 -9.93 0.41 -11.65
N ASP A 73 -11.08 0.95 -12.10
CA ASP A 73 -11.41 2.37 -11.98
C ASP A 73 -11.84 2.69 -10.54
N THR A 74 -12.55 1.74 -9.90
CA THR A 74 -13.00 1.85 -8.52
C THR A 74 -12.67 0.59 -7.74
N ILE A 75 -12.14 0.74 -6.51
CA ILE A 75 -12.00 -0.37 -5.56
C ILE A 75 -12.76 0.00 -4.29
N ILE A 76 -13.59 -0.91 -3.79
CA ILE A 76 -14.18 -0.82 -2.46
C ILE A 76 -13.53 -1.84 -1.54
N CYS A 77 -13.21 -1.44 -0.30
CA CYS A 77 -12.58 -2.29 0.72
C CYS A 77 -13.27 -2.03 2.05
N ASN A 78 -14.34 -2.78 2.33
CA ASN A 78 -15.26 -2.50 3.42
C ASN A 78 -14.97 -3.36 4.66
N TYR A 79 -14.53 -2.75 5.77
CA TYR A 79 -14.31 -3.38 7.08
C TYR A 79 -13.22 -4.47 7.11
N VAL A 80 -12.36 -4.52 6.09
CA VAL A 80 -11.26 -5.48 5.99
C VAL A 80 -10.15 -5.14 6.97
N LEU A 81 -9.72 -3.88 7.00
CA LEU A 81 -8.55 -3.46 7.79
C LEU A 81 -8.76 -3.63 9.30
N ASN A 82 -9.99 -3.52 9.79
CA ASN A 82 -10.27 -3.63 11.22
C ASN A 82 -10.08 -5.03 11.83
N VAL A 83 -9.94 -6.05 10.99
CA VAL A 83 -9.79 -7.46 11.41
C VAL A 83 -8.40 -8.04 11.11
N LEU A 84 -7.47 -7.18 10.68
CA LEU A 84 -6.11 -7.52 10.28
C LEU A 84 -5.08 -6.92 11.23
N GLU A 85 -3.97 -7.65 11.45
CA GLU A 85 -2.80 -7.11 12.15
C GLU A 85 -2.11 -6.02 11.28
N PRO A 86 -1.29 -5.12 11.85
CA PRO A 86 -0.73 -3.97 11.11
C PRO A 86 0.05 -4.33 9.84
N GLU A 87 0.80 -5.43 9.85
CA GLU A 87 1.52 -5.92 8.67
C GLU A 87 0.56 -6.38 7.57
N GLU A 88 -0.50 -7.10 7.93
CA GLU A 88 -1.55 -7.55 6.99
C GLU A 88 -2.32 -6.34 6.41
N GLN A 89 -2.57 -5.29 7.23
CA GLN A 89 -3.17 -4.03 6.74
C GLN A 89 -2.29 -3.38 5.66
N ALA A 90 -0.97 -3.34 5.88
CA ALA A 90 -0.03 -2.80 4.90
C ALA A 90 -0.06 -3.60 3.59
N GLU A 91 -0.14 -4.94 3.65
CA GLU A 91 -0.28 -5.81 2.47
C GLU A 91 -1.57 -5.51 1.69
N VAL A 92 -2.70 -5.29 2.38
CA VAL A 92 -3.96 -4.87 1.74
C VAL A 92 -3.81 -3.52 1.05
N LEU A 93 -3.19 -2.53 1.70
CA LEU A 93 -3.00 -1.20 1.12
C LEU A 93 -2.09 -1.27 -0.13
N MET A 94 -0.99 -2.03 -0.08
CA MET A 94 -0.12 -2.27 -1.22
C MET A 94 -0.89 -2.94 -2.37
N SER A 95 -1.64 -4.00 -2.09
CA SER A 95 -2.43 -4.72 -3.10
C SER A 95 -3.47 -3.81 -3.77
N VAL A 96 -4.20 -3.01 -2.99
CA VAL A 96 -5.18 -2.05 -3.53
C VAL A 96 -4.47 -0.99 -4.38
N SER A 97 -3.30 -0.49 -3.95
CA SER A 97 -2.54 0.50 -4.71
C SER A 97 -2.02 -0.02 -6.06
N GLU A 98 -1.73 -1.32 -6.15
CA GLU A 98 -1.29 -1.99 -7.39
C GLU A 98 -2.45 -2.28 -8.35
N LEU A 99 -3.63 -2.60 -7.79
CA LEU A 99 -4.83 -2.94 -8.54
C LEU A 99 -5.64 -1.73 -9.01
N ILE A 100 -5.44 -0.56 -8.43
CA ILE A 100 -6.13 0.66 -8.88
C ILE A 100 -5.47 1.23 -10.15
N LYS A 101 -6.27 1.69 -11.11
CA LYS A 101 -5.75 2.41 -12.27
C LYS A 101 -5.11 3.75 -11.83
N PRO A 102 -4.16 4.31 -12.60
CA PRO A 102 -3.52 5.59 -12.25
C PRO A 102 -4.50 6.74 -11.99
N THR A 103 -5.67 6.72 -12.62
CA THR A 103 -6.74 7.72 -12.44
C THR A 103 -7.89 7.23 -11.58
N GLY A 104 -7.82 5.99 -11.08
CA GLY A 104 -8.86 5.36 -10.30
C GLY A 104 -8.93 5.86 -8.85
N THR A 105 -9.96 5.44 -8.14
CA THR A 105 -10.21 5.79 -6.74
C THR A 105 -10.56 4.54 -5.94
N ALA A 106 -9.94 4.36 -4.78
CA ALA A 106 -10.35 3.32 -3.84
C ALA A 106 -11.03 3.93 -2.62
N TYR A 107 -11.99 3.20 -2.07
CA TYR A 107 -12.74 3.58 -0.87
C TYR A 107 -12.53 2.55 0.21
N PHE A 108 -11.92 2.99 1.32
CA PHE A 108 -11.73 2.16 2.51
C PHE A 108 -12.77 2.53 3.55
N THR A 109 -13.55 1.53 3.98
CA THR A 109 -14.45 1.71 5.12
C THR A 109 -13.88 1.01 6.33
N VAL A 110 -13.81 1.74 7.46
CA VAL A 110 -13.36 1.21 8.74
C VAL A 110 -14.42 1.42 9.83
N ARG A 111 -14.42 0.53 10.82
CA ARG A 111 -15.30 0.64 11.99
C ARG A 111 -14.82 1.74 12.92
N ARG A 112 -15.76 2.38 13.62
CA ARG A 112 -15.54 3.38 14.67
C ARG A 112 -16.20 2.99 16.01
N ASP A 113 -16.95 1.89 16.04
CA ASP A 113 -17.70 1.41 17.19
C ASP A 113 -16.94 0.39 18.06
N LEU A 114 -15.67 0.16 17.79
CA LEU A 114 -14.85 -0.79 18.55
C LEU A 114 -14.44 -0.21 19.91
N LYS A 115 -14.90 -0.84 20.99
CA LYS A 115 -14.56 -0.44 22.37
C LYS A 115 -13.23 -1.03 22.85
N TYR A 116 -12.80 -2.15 22.25
CA TYR A 116 -11.60 -2.89 22.65
C TYR A 116 -10.85 -3.38 21.41
N GLU A 117 -9.54 -3.33 21.48
CA GLU A 117 -8.63 -3.78 20.42
C GLU A 117 -7.87 -5.04 20.84
N GLY A 118 -7.41 -5.81 19.86
CA GLY A 118 -6.61 -7.00 20.06
C GLY A 118 -7.33 -8.29 19.74
N PHE A 119 -6.71 -9.40 20.15
CA PHE A 119 -7.26 -10.73 19.94
C PHE A 119 -8.45 -10.99 20.85
N ARG A 120 -9.46 -11.64 20.30
CA ARG A 120 -10.63 -12.17 21.02
C ARG A 120 -11.03 -13.52 20.48
N THR A 121 -11.66 -14.35 21.30
CA THR A 121 -12.21 -15.63 20.85
C THR A 121 -13.53 -15.39 20.10
N HIS A 122 -13.62 -15.84 18.86
CA HIS A 122 -14.86 -15.76 18.08
C HIS A 122 -15.97 -16.60 18.76
N PHE A 123 -17.14 -16.01 18.94
CA PHE A 123 -18.19 -16.61 19.75
C PHE A 123 -18.65 -17.98 19.25
N ILE A 124 -18.85 -18.12 17.93
CA ILE A 124 -19.33 -19.37 17.31
C ILE A 124 -18.16 -20.36 17.12
N HIS A 125 -17.11 -19.95 16.42
CA HIS A 125 -16.03 -20.83 15.97
C HIS A 125 -14.98 -21.16 17.03
N LYS A 126 -15.01 -20.45 18.18
CA LYS A 126 -14.05 -20.61 19.30
C LYS A 126 -12.59 -20.49 18.90
N GLN A 127 -12.32 -19.76 17.80
CA GLN A 127 -10.99 -19.45 17.25
C GLN A 127 -10.62 -17.99 17.52
N PRO A 128 -9.33 -17.66 17.62
CA PRO A 128 -8.89 -16.29 17.81
C PRO A 128 -9.16 -15.45 16.56
N THR A 129 -9.73 -14.26 16.74
CA THR A 129 -9.87 -13.21 15.74
C THR A 129 -9.31 -11.92 16.29
N TYR A 130 -8.68 -11.12 15.43
CA TYR A 130 -8.14 -9.81 15.78
C TYR A 130 -9.14 -8.70 15.42
N GLN A 131 -9.18 -7.64 16.20
CA GLN A 131 -9.92 -6.41 15.86
C GLN A 131 -9.16 -5.19 16.38
N CYS A 132 -9.14 -4.12 15.58
CA CYS A 132 -8.54 -2.84 15.95
C CYS A 132 -9.26 -1.66 15.30
N ASN A 133 -9.11 -0.48 15.91
CA ASN A 133 -9.44 0.77 15.27
C ASN A 133 -8.36 1.10 14.22
N VAL A 134 -8.77 1.67 13.09
CA VAL A 134 -7.86 2.02 11.98
C VAL A 134 -8.09 3.47 11.59
N ILE A 135 -7.05 4.28 11.64
CA ILE A 135 -7.04 5.66 11.13
C ILE A 135 -6.13 5.68 9.91
N LEU A 136 -6.66 6.14 8.78
CA LEU A 136 -5.89 6.26 7.54
C LEU A 136 -5.60 7.74 7.25
N PRO A 137 -4.40 8.06 6.69
CA PRO A 137 -4.05 9.43 6.32
C PRO A 137 -4.67 9.81 4.96
N TYR A 138 -5.93 9.45 4.75
CA TYR A 138 -6.66 9.71 3.52
C TYR A 138 -7.82 10.67 3.78
N LYS A 139 -8.40 11.21 2.71
CA LYS A 139 -9.53 12.11 2.80
C LYS A 139 -10.75 11.37 3.34
N SER A 140 -11.28 11.81 4.49
CA SER A 140 -12.54 11.31 5.03
C SER A 140 -13.72 11.90 4.23
N LEU A 141 -14.55 11.02 3.66
CA LEU A 141 -15.76 11.40 2.93
C LEU A 141 -17.01 11.32 3.79
N PHE A 142 -17.01 10.40 4.75
CA PHE A 142 -18.11 10.14 5.66
C PHE A 142 -17.58 9.66 7.00
N LEU A 143 -18.13 10.19 8.08
CA LEU A 143 -17.80 9.79 9.44
C LEU A 143 -19.08 9.81 10.31
N ASN A 144 -19.32 8.73 11.04
CA ASN A 144 -20.27 8.67 12.15
C ASN A 144 -19.72 7.79 13.28
N GLU A 145 -20.52 7.55 14.31
CA GLU A 145 -20.16 6.71 15.46
C GLU A 145 -19.84 5.24 15.11
N ASN A 146 -20.32 4.73 13.97
CA ASN A 146 -20.20 3.33 13.58
C ASN A 146 -19.09 3.09 12.56
N CYS A 147 -18.85 4.01 11.64
CA CYS A 147 -17.86 3.84 10.58
C CYS A 147 -17.35 5.15 9.99
N GLU A 148 -16.24 5.05 9.29
CA GLU A 148 -15.66 6.11 8.48
C GLU A 148 -15.31 5.57 7.10
N ILE A 149 -15.56 6.38 6.04
CA ILE A 149 -15.24 6.06 4.65
C ILE A 149 -14.17 7.03 4.19
N TYR A 150 -13.03 6.46 3.77
CA TYR A 150 -11.90 7.20 3.24
C TYR A 150 -11.81 7.06 1.73
N GLU A 151 -11.42 8.16 1.05
CA GLU A 151 -11.03 8.17 -0.35
C GLU A 151 -9.51 8.04 -0.46
N TYR A 152 -9.06 7.04 -1.21
CA TYR A 152 -7.67 6.86 -1.58
C TYR A 152 -7.47 7.09 -3.08
N ARG A 153 -6.42 7.83 -3.42
CA ARG A 153 -5.83 7.95 -4.76
C ARG A 153 -4.33 7.83 -4.63
N HIS A 154 -3.64 7.51 -5.72
CA HIS A 154 -2.18 7.48 -5.71
C HIS A 154 -1.58 8.78 -5.16
N PHE A 155 -0.47 8.66 -4.43
CA PHE A 155 0.21 9.77 -3.77
C PHE A 155 0.46 10.96 -4.71
N ASN A 156 0.85 10.72 -5.98
CA ASN A 156 1.08 11.75 -6.98
C ASN A 156 -0.21 12.35 -7.60
N ARG A 157 -1.39 11.89 -7.17
CA ARG A 157 -2.72 12.35 -7.62
C ARG A 157 -3.52 13.03 -6.51
N THR A 158 -2.97 13.10 -5.31
CA THR A 158 -3.69 13.65 -4.16
C THR A 158 -3.36 15.12 -3.95
N ASP A 159 -4.33 15.86 -3.39
CA ASP A 159 -4.16 17.24 -2.94
C ASP A 159 -3.39 17.34 -1.59
N TYR A 160 -2.90 16.23 -1.02
CA TYR A 160 -2.08 16.22 0.22
C TYR A 160 -0.84 17.10 0.10
N LYS A 161 -0.44 17.44 -1.10
CA LYS A 161 0.66 18.37 -1.41
C LYS A 161 0.42 19.77 -0.88
N LYS A 162 -0.76 20.09 -0.35
CA LYS A 162 -1.05 21.44 0.21
C LYS A 162 -0.31 21.75 1.49
N GLU A 163 0.14 20.74 2.25
CA GLU A 163 0.98 20.98 3.44
C GLU A 163 2.47 21.13 3.11
N TYR A 164 2.87 20.74 1.91
CA TYR A 164 4.22 20.92 1.41
C TYR A 164 4.29 22.19 0.57
N ASP A 165 5.19 23.10 0.96
CA ASP A 165 5.47 24.31 0.17
C ASP A 165 6.26 23.93 -1.10
N PRO A 166 5.65 24.02 -2.30
CA PRO A 166 6.36 23.70 -3.54
C PRO A 166 7.57 24.59 -3.80
N SER A 167 7.65 25.77 -3.14
CA SER A 167 8.79 26.69 -3.26
C SER A 167 10.08 26.14 -2.66
N GLN A 168 9.99 25.13 -1.79
CA GLN A 168 11.16 24.46 -1.22
C GLN A 168 11.79 23.43 -2.17
N GLY A 169 11.19 23.17 -3.35
CA GLY A 169 11.85 22.47 -4.46
C GLY A 169 12.11 20.97 -4.28
N CYS A 170 11.49 20.26 -3.31
CA CYS A 170 11.68 18.83 -3.17
C CYS A 170 10.99 18.05 -4.30
N PRO A 171 11.74 17.36 -5.19
CA PRO A 171 11.14 16.63 -6.32
C PRO A 171 10.26 15.45 -5.88
N PHE A 172 10.50 14.88 -4.70
CA PHE A 172 9.75 13.72 -4.21
C PHE A 172 8.41 14.11 -3.59
N CYS A 173 8.31 15.26 -2.93
CA CYS A 173 7.02 15.81 -2.50
C CYS A 173 6.21 16.29 -3.71
N GLY A 174 6.86 16.70 -4.77
CA GLY A 174 6.29 17.20 -6.02
C GLY A 174 6.06 16.15 -7.12
N LEU A 175 6.00 14.85 -6.81
CA LEU A 175 5.81 13.82 -7.83
C LEU A 175 4.63 14.16 -8.75
N THR A 176 4.90 14.16 -10.06
CA THR A 176 3.88 14.49 -11.07
C THR A 176 3.02 13.27 -11.37
N PRO A 177 1.78 13.49 -11.88
CA PRO A 177 0.92 12.40 -12.32
C PRO A 177 1.50 11.49 -13.42
N LYS A 178 2.61 11.89 -14.06
CA LYS A 178 3.31 11.08 -15.07
C LYS A 178 4.20 10.00 -14.48
N VAL A 179 4.57 10.11 -13.21
CA VAL A 179 5.38 9.12 -12.52
C VAL A 179 4.54 7.88 -12.25
N GLU A 180 5.00 6.70 -12.69
CA GLU A 180 4.35 5.44 -12.37
C GLU A 180 4.60 5.10 -10.90
N ILE A 181 3.52 4.98 -10.13
CA ILE A 181 3.57 4.44 -8.77
C ILE A 181 3.53 2.92 -8.87
N LEU A 182 4.52 2.26 -8.27
CA LEU A 182 4.61 0.80 -8.26
C LEU A 182 3.74 0.20 -7.16
N SER A 183 3.83 0.74 -5.97
CA SER A 183 3.07 0.29 -4.79
C SER A 183 3.14 1.34 -3.69
N GLU A 184 2.15 1.33 -2.77
CA GLU A 184 2.05 2.28 -1.66
C GLU A 184 1.55 1.60 -0.38
N THR A 185 2.06 2.11 0.75
CA THR A 185 1.43 1.91 2.07
C THR A 185 0.71 3.19 2.51
N ALA A 186 0.22 3.20 3.75
CA ALA A 186 -0.33 4.43 4.34
C ALA A 186 0.69 5.57 4.38
N THR A 187 1.97 5.28 4.64
CA THR A 187 3.03 6.26 4.95
C THR A 187 4.22 6.24 3.99
N ALA A 188 4.26 5.31 3.03
CA ALA A 188 5.37 5.19 2.08
C ALA A 188 4.87 4.97 0.65
N VAL A 189 5.70 5.35 -0.33
CA VAL A 189 5.42 5.18 -1.77
C VAL A 189 6.69 4.75 -2.51
N ALA A 190 6.51 3.91 -3.54
CA ALA A 190 7.58 3.43 -4.42
C ALA A 190 7.30 3.78 -5.88
N PHE A 191 8.35 4.20 -6.59
CA PHE A 191 8.31 4.57 -7.99
C PHE A 191 9.69 4.37 -8.63
N PHE A 192 9.75 4.31 -9.97
CA PHE A 192 11.03 4.21 -10.67
C PHE A 192 11.86 5.49 -10.54
N ASP A 193 13.16 5.32 -10.35
CA ASP A 193 14.09 6.45 -10.35
C ASP A 193 14.10 7.14 -11.73
N GLY A 194 14.04 8.47 -11.74
CA GLY A 194 14.13 9.28 -12.95
C GLY A 194 15.54 9.26 -13.60
N TYR A 195 16.56 8.85 -12.84
CA TYR A 195 17.96 8.69 -13.29
C TYR A 195 18.47 7.30 -12.97
N PRO A 196 17.90 6.24 -13.58
CA PRO A 196 18.18 4.87 -13.20
C PRO A 196 19.62 4.46 -13.53
N VAL A 197 20.29 3.80 -12.57
CA VAL A 197 21.64 3.22 -12.80
C VAL A 197 21.57 1.79 -13.34
N SER A 198 20.39 1.16 -13.29
CA SER A 198 20.09 -0.14 -13.90
C SER A 198 18.60 -0.21 -14.24
N GLN A 199 18.24 -1.16 -15.09
CA GLN A 199 16.82 -1.38 -15.43
C GLN A 199 16.02 -1.75 -14.17
N GLY A 200 14.93 -1.02 -13.91
CA GLY A 200 14.10 -1.25 -12.75
C GLY A 200 14.60 -0.58 -11.46
N HIS A 201 15.62 0.28 -11.49
CA HIS A 201 16.04 1.07 -10.33
C HIS A 201 14.85 1.80 -9.73
N THR A 202 14.54 1.51 -8.47
CA THR A 202 13.33 1.96 -7.77
C THR A 202 13.72 2.75 -6.54
N LEU A 203 12.99 3.83 -6.29
CA LEU A 203 13.07 4.62 -5.06
C LEU A 203 11.86 4.33 -4.18
N ILE A 204 12.10 4.16 -2.89
CA ILE A 204 11.07 4.02 -1.86
C ILE A 204 11.24 5.17 -0.87
N ILE A 205 10.19 5.98 -0.72
CA ILE A 205 10.22 7.20 0.11
C ILE A 205 9.11 7.21 1.14
N PRO A 206 9.26 7.87 2.29
CA PRO A 206 8.14 8.23 3.14
C PRO A 206 7.27 9.29 2.46
N LYS A 207 5.96 9.28 2.68
CA LYS A 207 5.05 10.32 2.16
C LYS A 207 5.24 11.67 2.86
N ARG A 208 5.62 11.62 4.15
CA ARG A 208 6.02 12.81 4.93
C ARG A 208 7.42 13.24 4.51
N HIS A 209 7.64 14.56 4.34
CA HIS A 209 8.97 15.11 4.09
C HIS A 209 9.85 14.98 5.33
N VAL A 210 10.89 14.15 5.22
CA VAL A 210 11.92 13.94 6.26
C VAL A 210 13.26 13.81 5.57
N SER A 211 14.25 14.57 5.99
CA SER A 211 15.58 14.57 5.36
C SER A 211 16.47 13.42 5.83
N ASN A 212 16.35 13.02 7.09
CA ASN A 212 17.25 12.06 7.72
C ASN A 212 16.51 10.76 8.08
N TYR A 213 17.04 9.61 7.65
CA TYR A 213 16.47 8.30 7.91
C TYR A 213 16.28 8.01 9.42
N PHE A 214 17.17 8.47 10.26
CA PHE A 214 17.12 8.24 11.71
C PHE A 214 16.07 9.10 12.44
N GLU A 215 15.45 10.07 11.74
CA GLU A 215 14.34 10.88 12.23
C GLU A 215 12.96 10.32 11.87
N LEU A 216 12.94 9.21 11.10
CA LEU A 216 11.72 8.48 10.81
C LEU A 216 11.18 7.79 12.07
N THR A 217 9.86 7.77 12.20
CA THR A 217 9.21 6.93 13.21
C THR A 217 9.43 5.45 12.91
N THR A 218 9.36 4.59 13.93
CA THR A 218 9.45 3.13 13.75
C THR A 218 8.40 2.61 12.77
N HIS A 219 7.21 3.23 12.75
CA HIS A 219 6.14 2.87 11.81
C HIS A 219 6.52 3.18 10.37
N GLU A 220 7.08 4.37 10.10
CA GLU A 220 7.55 4.76 8.77
C GLU A 220 8.71 3.87 8.29
N GLN A 221 9.70 3.60 9.17
CA GLN A 221 10.79 2.69 8.84
C GLN A 221 10.29 1.30 8.45
N ARG A 222 9.34 0.73 9.22
CA ARG A 222 8.69 -0.56 8.88
C ARG A 222 7.99 -0.50 7.53
N ALA A 223 7.22 0.55 7.27
CA ALA A 223 6.49 0.72 6.01
C ALA A 223 7.45 0.77 4.80
N LEU A 224 8.58 1.48 4.92
CA LEU A 224 9.61 1.52 3.88
C LEU A 224 10.18 0.13 3.57
N TRP A 225 10.52 -0.65 4.59
CA TRP A 225 11.09 -1.99 4.39
C TRP A 225 10.06 -3.01 3.88
N LEU A 226 8.81 -2.95 4.33
CA LEU A 226 7.73 -3.78 3.77
C LEU A 226 7.56 -3.46 2.28
N LEU A 227 7.54 -2.18 1.93
CA LEU A 227 7.39 -1.74 0.54
C LEU A 227 8.61 -2.11 -0.32
N THR A 228 9.82 -2.05 0.24
CA THR A 228 11.05 -2.54 -0.42
C THR A 228 10.94 -4.03 -0.77
N ASN A 229 10.47 -4.86 0.16
CA ASN A 229 10.26 -6.28 -0.07
C ASN A 229 9.17 -6.55 -1.13
N ARG A 230 8.12 -5.74 -1.14
CA ARG A 230 7.05 -5.83 -2.15
C ARG A 230 7.58 -5.46 -3.53
N CYS A 231 8.31 -4.35 -3.64
CA CYS A 231 8.90 -3.90 -4.89
C CYS A 231 9.92 -4.90 -5.43
N LYS A 232 10.71 -5.57 -4.57
CA LYS A 232 11.60 -6.64 -5.00
C LYS A 232 10.84 -7.70 -5.80
N LYS A 233 9.69 -8.17 -5.33
CA LYS A 233 8.87 -9.17 -6.04
C LYS A 233 8.36 -8.63 -7.38
N ILE A 234 7.84 -7.39 -7.40
CA ILE A 234 7.39 -6.73 -8.64
C ILE A 234 8.52 -6.65 -9.68
N LEU A 235 9.73 -6.34 -9.23
CA LEU A 235 10.90 -6.23 -10.11
C LEU A 235 11.40 -7.59 -10.59
N GLU A 236 11.34 -8.63 -9.76
CA GLU A 236 11.62 -10.01 -10.15
C GLU A 236 10.69 -10.48 -11.25
N ASP A 237 9.39 -10.22 -11.10
CA ASP A 237 8.37 -10.61 -12.09
C ASP A 237 8.51 -9.83 -13.41
N ARG A 238 8.88 -8.53 -13.35
CA ARG A 238 8.97 -7.66 -14.53
C ARG A 238 10.29 -7.76 -15.30
N PHE A 239 11.42 -7.89 -14.59
CA PHE A 239 12.74 -7.67 -15.15
C PHE A 239 13.72 -8.83 -14.93
N HIS A 240 13.37 -9.80 -14.11
CA HIS A 240 14.18 -11.01 -13.83
C HIS A 240 15.64 -10.70 -13.47
N PRO A 241 15.93 -9.82 -12.48
CA PRO A 241 17.29 -9.49 -12.09
C PRO A 241 17.99 -10.67 -11.42
N ASP A 242 19.33 -10.74 -11.53
CA ASP A 242 20.15 -11.75 -10.86
C ASP A 242 20.42 -11.43 -9.38
N GLY A 243 20.16 -10.19 -8.94
CA GLY A 243 20.38 -9.75 -7.58
C GLY A 243 19.95 -8.31 -7.34
N PHE A 244 20.20 -7.80 -6.14
CA PHE A 244 19.86 -6.43 -5.76
C PHE A 244 20.95 -5.80 -4.89
N ASN A 245 21.15 -4.47 -5.05
CA ASN A 245 21.74 -3.63 -4.03
C ASN A 245 20.63 -2.77 -3.41
N VAL A 246 20.68 -2.62 -2.08
CA VAL A 246 19.77 -1.76 -1.34
C VAL A 246 20.62 -0.80 -0.51
N GLY A 247 20.31 0.50 -0.58
CA GLY A 247 21.08 1.52 0.12
C GLY A 247 20.28 2.78 0.43
N ILE A 248 20.76 3.52 1.43
CA ILE A 248 20.21 4.82 1.84
C ILE A 248 21.40 5.77 2.02
N ASN A 249 21.36 6.91 1.37
CA ASN A 249 22.32 8.00 1.61
C ASN A 249 21.75 8.92 2.69
N VAL A 250 22.49 9.13 3.77
CA VAL A 250 22.09 10.02 4.87
C VAL A 250 23.09 11.15 4.99
N ASN A 251 22.62 12.37 4.81
CA ASN A 251 23.36 13.61 4.77
C ASN A 251 24.32 13.72 3.55
N GLU A 252 24.83 14.94 3.34
CA GLU A 252 25.66 15.32 2.18
C GLU A 252 26.95 14.48 2.07
N ALA A 253 27.62 14.22 3.19
CA ALA A 253 28.86 13.43 3.21
C ALA A 253 28.67 11.98 2.71
N ALA A 254 27.45 11.43 2.78
CA ALA A 254 27.10 10.13 2.25
C ALA A 254 26.53 10.21 0.81
N GLY A 255 26.52 11.38 0.19
CA GLY A 255 26.02 11.57 -1.17
C GLY A 255 24.52 11.75 -1.31
N GLN A 256 23.82 12.14 -0.24
CA GLN A 256 22.39 12.48 -0.33
C GLN A 256 22.23 13.77 -1.14
N SER A 257 21.68 13.67 -2.34
CA SER A 257 21.45 14.81 -3.25
C SER A 257 20.05 15.42 -3.13
N VAL A 258 19.05 14.62 -2.69
CA VAL A 258 17.71 15.07 -2.37
C VAL A 258 17.47 14.88 -0.88
N PHE A 259 17.25 15.98 -0.15
CA PHE A 259 17.02 15.96 1.31
C PHE A 259 15.60 15.53 1.67
N HIS A 260 15.21 14.39 1.17
CA HIS A 260 14.03 13.61 1.49
C HIS A 260 14.48 12.15 1.51
N VAL A 261 14.23 11.42 2.59
CA VAL A 261 14.68 10.04 2.75
C VAL A 261 14.22 9.20 1.55
N HIS A 262 15.16 8.47 0.98
CA HIS A 262 14.87 7.51 -0.08
C HIS A 262 15.75 6.28 0.04
N ILE A 263 15.13 5.12 -0.09
CA ILE A 263 15.82 3.84 -0.25
C ILE A 263 16.00 3.60 -1.75
N HIS A 264 17.23 3.34 -2.16
CA HIS A 264 17.53 2.81 -3.48
C HIS A 264 17.38 1.30 -3.46
N LEU A 265 16.50 0.76 -4.31
CA LEU A 265 16.41 -0.66 -4.64
C LEU A 265 16.91 -0.83 -6.08
N ILE A 266 18.11 -1.33 -6.23
CA ILE A 266 18.84 -1.39 -7.49
C ILE A 266 18.92 -2.84 -7.95
N PRO A 267 18.15 -3.25 -8.98
CA PRO A 267 18.32 -4.54 -9.63
C PRO A 267 19.72 -4.68 -10.23
N ARG A 268 20.30 -5.88 -10.12
CA ARG A 268 21.63 -6.18 -10.65
C ARG A 268 21.53 -7.36 -11.63
N TYR A 269 22.33 -7.27 -12.68
CA TYR A 269 22.36 -8.25 -13.76
C TYR A 269 23.78 -8.77 -13.95
N LYS A 270 23.93 -10.07 -14.27
CA LYS A 270 25.24 -10.65 -14.57
C LYS A 270 25.92 -9.91 -15.71
N GLY A 271 27.13 -9.44 -15.47
CA GLY A 271 27.90 -8.67 -16.46
C GLY A 271 27.60 -7.17 -16.48
N ASP A 272 26.73 -6.64 -15.62
CA ASP A 272 26.46 -5.20 -15.51
C ASP A 272 27.69 -4.39 -15.04
N VAL A 273 28.59 -5.04 -14.28
CA VAL A 273 29.93 -4.55 -13.95
C VAL A 273 30.95 -5.69 -14.07
N GLU A 274 32.18 -5.37 -14.39
CA GLU A 274 33.28 -6.35 -14.56
C GLU A 274 33.52 -7.18 -13.29
N ASN A 275 33.54 -6.53 -12.12
CA ASN A 275 33.76 -7.21 -10.84
C ASN A 275 32.83 -6.61 -9.74
N PRO A 276 31.72 -7.28 -9.43
CA PRO A 276 30.74 -6.80 -8.45
C PRO A 276 31.14 -7.04 -6.98
N LYS A 277 32.29 -7.72 -6.73
CA LYS A 277 32.72 -8.08 -5.38
C LYS A 277 32.81 -6.86 -4.47
N GLY A 278 32.22 -6.95 -3.27
CA GLY A 278 32.15 -5.86 -2.30
C GLY A 278 30.92 -4.95 -2.44
N GLY A 279 30.23 -4.92 -3.58
CA GLY A 279 28.92 -4.26 -3.74
C GLY A 279 28.84 -2.87 -3.14
N VAL A 280 27.98 -2.69 -2.13
CA VAL A 280 27.74 -1.42 -1.41
C VAL A 280 29.02 -0.81 -0.80
N ARG A 281 30.06 -1.58 -0.52
CA ARG A 281 31.35 -1.01 -0.03
C ARG A 281 32.00 -0.07 -1.06
N GLY A 282 31.60 -0.14 -2.34
CA GLY A 282 32.06 0.74 -3.40
C GLY A 282 31.75 2.22 -3.19
N VAL A 283 30.90 2.56 -2.20
CA VAL A 283 30.66 3.96 -1.79
C VAL A 283 31.95 4.69 -1.36
N ILE A 284 32.98 3.93 -0.93
CA ILE A 284 34.32 4.48 -0.71
C ILE A 284 35.23 3.96 -1.81
N PRO A 285 35.58 4.80 -2.81
CA PRO A 285 36.47 4.41 -3.90
C PRO A 285 37.78 3.78 -3.40
N GLY A 286 38.19 2.65 -3.99
CA GLY A 286 39.38 1.92 -3.60
C GLY A 286 39.24 1.05 -2.33
N LYS A 287 38.12 1.11 -1.59
CA LYS A 287 37.84 0.26 -0.41
C LYS A 287 36.78 -0.83 -0.67
N GLN A 288 36.31 -0.95 -1.90
CA GLN A 288 35.29 -1.92 -2.29
C GLN A 288 35.75 -3.37 -2.12
N LYS A 289 36.98 -3.66 -2.58
CA LYS A 289 37.56 -5.01 -2.50
C LYS A 289 38.32 -5.22 -1.17
N TYR A 290 38.32 -6.44 -0.64
CA TYR A 290 39.06 -6.91 0.55
C TYR A 290 39.88 -8.14 0.17
#